data_836c9b00fb2ce8e319c7c0f300a3bb98
#
_entry.id   836c9b00fb2ce8e319c7c0f300a3bb98
#
_cell.length_a   1.000
_cell.length_b   1.000
_cell.length_c   1.000
_cell.angle_alpha   90.00
_cell.angle_beta   90.00
_cell.angle_gamma   90.00
#
_symmetry.space_group_name_H-M   'P 1'
#
loop_
_entity.id
_entity.type
_entity.pdbx_description
1 polymer ?
#
loop_
_entity_poly.entity_id
_entity_poly.type
_entity_poly.pdbx_seq_one_letter_code
_entity_poly.pdbx_strand_id
1 'polypeptide(L)'
;MALPNLLIVGAAKSGTTSLHNYLNQHPDIFMCSPKEPHFLINKEIGKQRIHKGIIDFKDYKSLFFEKDHLKYRGESSVMYLSFPELAIKNIKYYLHDDVKII
;
A
#
# COMPACT_ATOMS: atom_id res chain seq x y z
N MET A 1 -14.66 7.34 -3.30
CA MET A 1 -13.91 6.20 -3.85
C MET A 1 -12.79 5.82 -2.90
N ALA A 2 -12.72 4.54 -2.55
CA ALA A 2 -11.77 4.10 -1.54
C ALA A 2 -10.38 3.89 -2.13
N LEU A 3 -9.43 4.68 -1.68
CA LEU A 3 -8.00 4.51 -1.98
C LEU A 3 -7.25 4.48 -0.66
N PRO A 4 -6.06 3.88 -0.63
CA PRO A 4 -5.30 3.86 0.61
C PRO A 4 -4.86 5.25 1.03
N ASN A 5 -4.86 5.48 2.33
CA ASN A 5 -4.33 6.70 2.92
C ASN A 5 -3.31 6.41 4.02
N LEU A 6 -2.86 5.17 4.10
CA LEU A 6 -1.87 4.72 5.08
C LEU A 6 -0.94 3.71 4.41
N LEU A 7 0.36 3.98 4.42
CA LEU A 7 1.34 3.12 3.77
C LEU A 7 2.42 2.71 4.76
N ILE A 8 2.63 1.40 4.91
CA ILE A 8 3.81 0.86 5.58
C ILE A 8 4.84 0.56 4.49
N VAL A 9 5.91 1.33 4.44
CA VAL A 9 6.82 1.35 3.29
C VAL A 9 8.08 0.51 3.44
N GLY A 10 8.32 -0.06 4.60
CA GLY A 10 9.49 -0.90 4.83
C GLY A 10 9.86 -0.88 6.30
N ALA A 11 10.97 -1.42 6.67
CA ALA A 11 11.84 -2.18 5.78
C ALA A 11 11.51 -3.66 5.87
N ALA A 12 11.99 -4.44 4.89
CA ALA A 12 11.82 -5.89 4.94
C ALA A 12 12.39 -6.44 6.25
N LYS A 13 11.71 -7.42 6.84
CA LYS A 13 12.13 -8.10 8.07
C LYS A 13 12.22 -7.19 9.31
N SER A 14 11.49 -6.08 9.30
CA SER A 14 11.48 -5.12 10.42
C SER A 14 10.17 -5.15 11.22
N GLY A 15 9.45 -6.26 11.19
CA GLY A 15 8.20 -6.41 11.94
C GLY A 15 6.98 -5.80 11.26
N THR A 16 7.07 -5.51 9.96
CA THR A 16 5.95 -4.90 9.23
C THR A 16 4.73 -5.81 9.18
N THR A 17 4.92 -7.13 9.14
CA THR A 17 3.81 -8.08 9.15
C THR A 17 3.03 -8.00 10.45
N SER A 18 3.73 -7.92 11.59
CA SER A 18 3.07 -7.77 12.89
C SER A 18 2.33 -6.45 12.97
N LEU A 19 2.95 -5.37 12.52
CA LEU A 19 2.30 -4.05 12.52
C LEU A 19 1.06 -4.05 11.62
N HIS A 20 1.16 -4.62 10.44
CA HIS A 20 0.04 -4.75 9.52
C HIS A 20 -1.15 -5.47 10.19
N ASN A 21 -0.87 -6.57 10.86
CA ASN A 21 -1.90 -7.36 11.51
C ASN A 21 -2.50 -6.64 12.72
N TYR A 22 -1.67 -5.95 13.51
CA TYR A 22 -2.16 -5.14 14.62
C TYR A 22 -3.09 -4.03 14.15
N LEU A 23 -2.68 -3.29 13.13
CA LEU A 23 -3.50 -2.21 12.61
C LEU A 23 -4.82 -2.71 12.06
N ASN A 24 -4.82 -3.89 11.44
CA ASN A 24 -6.04 -4.46 10.88
C ASN A 24 -7.04 -4.91 11.95
N GLN A 25 -6.62 -5.00 13.21
CA GLN A 25 -7.53 -5.32 14.31
C GLN A 25 -8.27 -4.11 14.84
N HIS A 26 -7.82 -2.91 14.49
CA HIS A 26 -8.47 -1.69 14.95
C HIS A 26 -9.77 -1.44 14.18
N PRO A 27 -10.87 -1.07 14.86
CA PRO A 27 -12.17 -0.93 14.18
C PRO A 27 -12.23 0.17 13.13
N ASP A 28 -11.35 1.18 13.20
CA ASP A 28 -11.32 2.28 12.25
C ASP A 28 -10.28 2.13 11.14
N ILE A 29 -9.58 0.99 11.10
CA ILE A 29 -8.48 0.76 10.16
C ILE A 29 -8.72 -0.52 9.38
N PHE A 30 -8.53 -0.43 8.06
CA PHE A 30 -8.50 -1.59 7.19
C PHE A 30 -7.11 -1.72 6.56
N MET A 31 -6.50 -2.89 6.69
CA MET A 31 -5.24 -3.20 6.00
C MET A 31 -5.54 -4.24 4.93
N CYS A 32 -5.15 -3.97 3.70
CA CYS A 32 -5.57 -4.78 2.56
C CYS A 32 -4.99 -6.20 2.55
N SER A 33 -5.69 -7.08 1.88
CA SER A 33 -5.26 -8.44 1.61
C SER A 33 -5.44 -8.72 0.11
N PRO A 34 -4.45 -9.31 -0.56
CA PRO A 34 -3.19 -9.77 0.00
C PRO A 34 -2.26 -8.62 0.38
N LYS A 35 -1.33 -8.92 1.30
CA LYS A 35 -0.28 -8.00 1.70
C LYS A 35 0.67 -7.78 0.52
N GLU A 36 1.31 -6.61 0.49
CA GLU A 36 2.36 -6.27 -0.46
C GLU A 36 1.92 -6.21 -1.93
N PRO A 37 0.93 -5.34 -2.23
CA PRO A 37 0.56 -5.16 -3.63
C PRO A 37 1.66 -4.47 -4.47
N HIS A 38 2.52 -3.66 -3.85
CA HIS A 38 3.64 -2.96 -4.51
C HIS A 38 3.21 -2.14 -5.74
N PHE A 39 1.94 -1.72 -5.80
CA PHE A 39 1.40 -1.06 -6.97
C PHE A 39 2.15 0.22 -7.33
N LEU A 40 2.57 1.00 -6.31
CA LEU A 40 3.15 2.33 -6.54
C LEU A 40 4.55 2.30 -7.15
N ILE A 41 5.16 1.13 -7.27
CA ILE A 41 6.45 0.97 -7.95
C ILE A 41 6.41 -0.10 -9.04
N ASN A 42 5.37 -0.92 -9.04
CA ASN A 42 5.39 -2.19 -9.79
C ASN A 42 5.38 -2.00 -11.30
N LYS A 43 4.65 -0.99 -11.77
CA LYS A 43 4.55 -0.74 -13.20
C LYS A 43 5.90 -0.41 -13.83
N GLU A 44 6.72 0.36 -13.12
CA GLU A 44 8.03 0.79 -13.61
C GLU A 44 9.12 -0.24 -13.34
N ILE A 45 9.06 -0.91 -12.17
CA ILE A 45 10.06 -1.91 -11.79
C ILE A 45 9.87 -3.21 -12.56
N GLY A 46 8.61 -3.60 -12.78
CA GLY A 46 8.28 -4.80 -13.53
C GLY A 46 8.32 -6.08 -12.72
N LYS A 47 7.77 -7.13 -13.31
CA LYS A 47 7.56 -8.41 -12.64
C LYS A 47 8.85 -9.16 -12.36
N GLN A 48 9.95 -8.79 -13.00
CA GLN A 48 11.24 -9.46 -12.78
C GLN A 48 11.73 -9.30 -11.34
N ARG A 49 11.37 -8.20 -10.68
CA ARG A 49 11.78 -7.94 -9.32
C ARG A 49 10.66 -8.17 -8.31
N ILE A 50 9.42 -8.06 -8.74
CA ILE A 50 8.25 -8.21 -7.87
C ILE A 50 7.28 -9.16 -8.53
N HIS A 51 7.29 -10.42 -8.09
CA HIS A 51 6.53 -11.49 -8.76
C HIS A 51 5.02 -11.40 -8.56
N LYS A 52 4.57 -10.87 -7.42
CA LYS A 52 3.16 -10.92 -7.03
C LYS A 52 2.53 -9.54 -6.89
N GLY A 53 3.18 -8.53 -7.43
CA GLY A 53 2.66 -7.18 -7.32
C GLY A 53 1.46 -6.93 -8.23
N ILE A 54 0.69 -5.91 -7.87
CA ILE A 54 -0.44 -5.45 -8.68
C ILE A 54 0.06 -4.36 -9.63
N ILE A 55 -0.31 -4.43 -10.90
CA ILE A 55 0.12 -3.49 -11.91
C ILE A 55 -1.01 -2.56 -12.33
N ASP A 56 -2.25 -3.04 -12.33
CA ASP A 56 -3.41 -2.31 -12.81
C ASP A 56 -4.03 -1.49 -11.67
N PHE A 57 -4.25 -0.21 -11.90
CA PHE A 57 -4.86 0.68 -10.91
C PHE A 57 -6.27 0.20 -10.50
N LYS A 58 -7.02 -0.35 -11.44
CA LYS A 58 -8.35 -0.89 -11.15
C LYS A 58 -8.27 -2.01 -10.13
N ASP A 59 -7.30 -2.90 -10.27
CA ASP A 59 -7.09 -3.98 -9.31
C ASP A 59 -6.64 -3.44 -7.96
N TYR A 60 -5.79 -2.42 -7.96
CA TYR A 60 -5.34 -1.77 -6.73
C TYR A 60 -6.53 -1.16 -5.98
N LYS A 61 -7.38 -0.43 -6.67
CA LYS A 61 -8.58 0.16 -6.05
C LYS A 61 -9.51 -0.90 -5.48
N SER A 62 -9.61 -2.05 -6.14
CA SER A 62 -10.52 -3.11 -5.71
C SER A 62 -10.15 -3.67 -4.33
N LEU A 63 -8.88 -3.55 -3.91
CA LEU A 63 -8.46 -3.99 -2.58
C LEU A 63 -9.15 -3.23 -1.47
N PHE A 64 -9.64 -2.03 -1.75
CA PHE A 64 -10.23 -1.13 -0.75
C PHE A 64 -11.73 -0.93 -0.98
N PHE A 65 -12.37 -1.81 -1.75
CA PHE A 65 -13.76 -1.70 -2.12
C PHE A 65 -14.65 -1.65 -0.87
N GLU A 66 -15.57 -0.70 -0.84
CA GLU A 66 -16.51 -0.48 0.27
C GLU A 66 -15.85 -0.16 1.63
N LYS A 67 -14.63 0.37 1.62
CA LYS A 67 -13.90 0.74 2.84
C LYS A 67 -13.87 2.24 3.09
N ASP A 68 -14.64 3.02 2.35
CA ASP A 68 -14.66 4.49 2.46
C ASP A 68 -15.03 4.98 3.85
N HIS A 69 -15.84 4.21 4.58
CA HIS A 69 -16.32 4.61 5.91
C HIS A 69 -15.25 4.49 6.99
N LEU A 70 -14.13 3.82 6.71
CA LEU A 70 -13.08 3.66 7.69
C LEU A 70 -12.11 4.83 7.62
N LYS A 71 -11.61 5.24 8.79
CA LYS A 71 -10.72 6.38 8.90
C LYS A 71 -9.41 6.15 8.14
N TYR A 72 -8.84 4.96 8.25
CA TYR A 72 -7.61 4.60 7.54
C TYR A 72 -7.78 3.34 6.73
N ARG A 73 -7.24 3.38 5.52
CA ARG A 73 -7.19 2.25 4.60
C ARG A 73 -5.74 2.10 4.19
N GLY A 74 -5.13 0.96 4.51
CA GLY A 74 -3.69 0.83 4.38
C GLY A 74 -3.23 -0.36 3.57
N GLU A 75 -2.00 -0.28 3.16
CA GLU A 75 -1.27 -1.38 2.57
C GLU A 75 0.15 -1.42 3.13
N SER A 76 0.78 -2.58 3.03
CA SER A 76 2.18 -2.77 3.42
C SER A 76 2.94 -3.27 2.20
N SER A 77 3.89 -2.48 1.72
CA SER A 77 4.72 -2.85 0.57
C SER A 77 6.15 -2.46 0.90
N VAL A 78 6.91 -3.42 1.41
CA VAL A 78 8.23 -3.14 1.99
C VAL A 78 9.25 -2.67 0.97
N MET A 79 9.01 -2.91 -0.31
CA MET A 79 9.93 -2.46 -1.36
C MET A 79 9.81 -0.97 -1.69
N TYR A 80 8.78 -0.28 -1.20
CA TYR A 80 8.65 1.15 -1.45
C TYR A 80 9.86 1.93 -0.93
N LEU A 81 10.39 1.54 0.22
CA LEU A 81 11.54 2.22 0.80
C LEU A 81 12.81 2.07 -0.05
N SER A 82 12.88 1.00 -0.84
CA SER A 82 14.01 0.77 -1.75
C SER A 82 13.93 1.62 -3.02
N PHE A 83 12.76 2.16 -3.34
CA PHE A 83 12.53 2.98 -4.53
C PHE A 83 11.77 4.24 -4.15
N PRO A 84 12.35 5.09 -3.28
CA PRO A 84 11.59 6.19 -2.67
C PRO A 84 11.13 7.24 -3.69
N GLU A 85 11.95 7.59 -4.65
CA GLU A 85 11.57 8.61 -5.63
C GLU A 85 10.40 8.17 -6.48
N LEU A 86 10.40 6.91 -6.91
CA LEU A 86 9.33 6.33 -7.69
C LEU A 86 8.05 6.21 -6.89
N ALA A 87 8.16 5.75 -5.64
CA ALA A 87 7.00 5.62 -4.76
C ALA A 87 6.36 6.99 -4.50
N ILE A 88 7.17 8.01 -4.20
CA ILE A 88 6.67 9.37 -3.96
C ILE A 88 5.96 9.93 -5.19
N LYS A 89 6.56 9.76 -6.36
CA LYS A 89 5.95 10.20 -7.61
C LYS A 89 4.55 9.59 -7.79
N ASN A 90 4.42 8.30 -7.55
CA ASN A 90 3.16 7.60 -7.76
C ASN A 90 2.16 7.83 -6.63
N ILE A 91 2.61 8.07 -5.40
CA ILE A 91 1.73 8.53 -4.33
C ILE A 91 1.05 9.84 -4.76
N LYS A 92 1.81 10.78 -5.28
CA LYS A 92 1.26 12.07 -5.72
C LYS A 92 0.32 11.92 -6.91
N TYR A 93 0.61 10.97 -7.79
CA TYR A 93 -0.20 10.79 -9.00
C TYR A 93 -1.51 10.07 -8.72
N TYR A 94 -1.49 9.01 -7.92
CA TYR A 94 -2.64 8.15 -7.69
C TYR A 94 -3.39 8.42 -6.39
N LEU A 95 -2.70 8.90 -5.37
CA LEU A 95 -3.27 9.07 -4.04
C LEU A 95 -3.34 10.55 -3.68
N HIS A 96 -3.72 10.85 -2.44
CA HIS A 96 -3.85 12.21 -1.96
C HIS A 96 -2.65 12.64 -1.12
N ASP A 97 -2.51 13.95 -0.91
CA ASP A 97 -1.40 14.50 -0.14
C ASP A 97 -1.45 14.15 1.34
N ASP A 98 -2.60 13.71 1.84
CA ASP A 98 -2.78 13.39 3.26
C ASP A 98 -2.48 11.92 3.60
N VAL A 99 -1.77 11.21 2.72
CA VAL A 99 -1.37 9.83 2.98
C VAL A 99 -0.37 9.80 4.13
N LYS A 100 -0.62 8.91 5.10
CA LYS A 100 0.27 8.68 6.23
C LYS A 100 1.27 7.59 5.87
N ILE A 101 2.53 7.82 6.21
CA ILE A 101 3.62 6.89 5.89
C ILE A 101 4.28 6.44 7.19
N ILE A 102 4.43 5.15 7.32
CA ILE A 102 5.08 4.52 8.47
C ILE A 102 6.36 3.80 8.03
#